data_68d3a5b94868f607b2f5fbadf7517f2a
#
_entry.id   68d3a5b94868f607b2f5fbadf7517f2a
#
_cell.length_a   1.000
_cell.length_b   1.000
_cell.length_c   1.000
_cell.angle_alpha   90.00
_cell.angle_beta   90.00
_cell.angle_gamma   90.00
#
_symmetry.space_group_name_H-M   'P 1'
#
loop_
_entity.id
_entity.type
_entity.pdbx_description
1 polymer ?
#
loop_
_entity_poly.entity_id
_entity_poly.type
_entity_poly.pdbx_seq_one_letter_code
_entity_poly.pdbx_strand_id
1 'polypeptide(L)'
;MKKKSFLERLTGKMEEEEIFDEEEETSPKKIIGIEKDLPVNQKGSSWEEELEAELTVDLYQTPSDVIVKTMVAGVQPDSLSITITRDMITIKGKRDEGNTVDRDNYFIQELYWGSFSRTISLPEEVDPEEAEAIEKHGLLIIKLPKLDKDRETKLKIKSI
;
A
#
# COMPACT_ATOMS: atom_id res chain seq x y z
N MET A 1 -46.11 -16.63 -27.59
CA MET A 1 -45.40 -17.05 -26.36
C MET A 1 -44.31 -16.03 -26.07
N LYS A 2 -44.49 -15.14 -25.10
CA LYS A 2 -43.50 -14.13 -24.71
C LYS A 2 -42.48 -14.79 -23.76
N LYS A 3 -41.21 -14.73 -24.12
CA LYS A 3 -40.12 -15.24 -23.27
C LYS A 3 -39.88 -14.27 -22.11
N LYS A 4 -40.01 -14.75 -20.90
CA LYS A 4 -39.76 -13.97 -19.66
C LYS A 4 -38.27 -13.64 -19.57
N SER A 5 -37.95 -12.41 -19.17
CA SER A 5 -36.60 -11.90 -18.95
C SER A 5 -35.91 -12.64 -17.82
N PHE A 6 -34.58 -12.73 -17.87
CA PHE A 6 -33.77 -13.38 -16.86
C PHE A 6 -33.95 -12.76 -15.45
N LEU A 7 -34.21 -11.46 -15.38
CA LEU A 7 -34.49 -10.72 -14.13
C LEU A 7 -35.83 -11.09 -13.48
N GLU A 8 -36.87 -11.43 -14.27
CA GLU A 8 -38.16 -11.88 -13.74
C GLU A 8 -38.11 -13.26 -13.07
N ARG A 9 -37.02 -13.99 -13.28
CA ARG A 9 -36.82 -15.33 -12.66
C ARG A 9 -36.10 -15.26 -11.31
N LEU A 10 -35.41 -14.16 -10.98
CA LEU A 10 -34.60 -14.04 -9.78
C LEU A 10 -35.35 -13.33 -8.63
N THR A 11 -36.28 -12.44 -8.94
CA THR A 11 -37.06 -11.74 -7.91
C THR A 11 -38.51 -12.18 -8.01
N GLY A 12 -38.92 -13.06 -7.14
CA GLY A 12 -40.32 -13.45 -7.00
C GLY A 12 -41.21 -12.22 -6.89
N LYS A 13 -42.26 -12.21 -7.73
CA LYS A 13 -43.33 -11.27 -7.87
C LYS A 13 -43.61 -10.43 -6.62
N MET A 14 -43.41 -9.11 -6.70
CA MET A 14 -44.08 -8.12 -5.87
C MET A 14 -44.99 -7.27 -6.75
N GLU A 15 -46.21 -7.10 -6.26
CA GLU A 15 -47.32 -6.43 -6.93
C GLU A 15 -47.08 -4.91 -7.00
N GLU A 16 -47.56 -4.34 -8.10
CA GLU A 16 -47.55 -2.91 -8.42
C GLU A 16 -48.49 -2.17 -7.46
N GLU A 17 -48.01 -1.07 -6.87
CA GLU A 17 -48.86 0.03 -6.44
C GLU A 17 -48.41 1.28 -7.22
N GLU A 18 -49.34 1.77 -8.03
CA GLU A 18 -49.29 3.01 -8.79
C GLU A 18 -49.32 4.20 -7.83
N ILE A 19 -48.41 5.15 -7.95
CA ILE A 19 -48.56 6.51 -7.46
C ILE A 19 -48.05 7.51 -8.48
N PHE A 20 -49.05 8.16 -9.13
CA PHE A 20 -49.23 9.50 -9.66
C PHE A 20 -48.02 10.39 -9.96
N ASP A 21 -48.03 10.86 -11.20
CA ASP A 21 -47.41 12.07 -11.75
C ASP A 21 -47.77 13.32 -10.97
N GLU A 22 -46.78 14.18 -10.72
CA GLU A 22 -46.95 15.63 -10.73
C GLU A 22 -45.67 16.30 -11.24
N GLU A 23 -45.77 16.84 -12.46
CA GLU A 23 -44.82 17.76 -13.07
C GLU A 23 -44.84 19.09 -12.33
N GLU A 24 -43.72 19.60 -11.87
CA GLU A 24 -43.52 21.03 -11.64
C GLU A 24 -42.21 21.48 -12.27
N GLU A 25 -42.39 22.20 -13.40
CA GLU A 25 -41.39 23.06 -14.02
C GLU A 25 -41.02 24.20 -13.08
N THR A 26 -39.73 24.33 -12.71
CA THR A 26 -39.22 25.64 -12.27
C THR A 26 -37.88 25.93 -12.92
N SER A 27 -37.92 26.94 -13.77
CA SER A 27 -36.82 27.58 -14.46
C SER A 27 -35.73 28.10 -13.52
N PRO A 28 -34.43 28.13 -13.94
CA PRO A 28 -33.35 28.64 -13.10
C PRO A 28 -33.36 30.16 -13.05
N LYS A 29 -33.51 30.75 -11.88
CA LYS A 29 -33.25 32.16 -11.61
C LYS A 29 -31.77 32.48 -11.68
N LYS A 30 -31.43 33.30 -12.64
CA LYS A 30 -30.17 34.01 -12.83
C LYS A 30 -29.83 34.85 -11.61
N ILE A 31 -28.78 34.50 -10.87
CA ILE A 31 -28.20 35.35 -9.84
C ILE A 31 -26.98 36.05 -10.43
N ILE A 32 -27.12 37.37 -10.47
CA ILE A 32 -26.13 38.35 -10.94
C ILE A 32 -24.99 38.47 -9.92
N GLY A 33 -23.79 38.43 -10.44
CA GLY A 33 -22.48 38.89 -10.05
C GLY A 33 -22.21 39.41 -8.64
N ILE A 34 -21.12 38.88 -8.10
CA ILE A 34 -20.11 39.65 -7.37
C ILE A 34 -18.75 39.09 -7.81
N GLU A 35 -18.13 39.79 -8.76
CA GLU A 35 -16.69 39.70 -8.99
C GLU A 35 -16.01 40.30 -7.77
N LYS A 36 -15.25 39.46 -7.03
CA LYS A 36 -14.17 39.89 -6.18
C LYS A 36 -12.92 39.21 -6.68
N ASP A 37 -12.12 40.01 -7.34
CA ASP A 37 -10.72 39.73 -7.66
C ASP A 37 -9.97 39.38 -6.37
N LEU A 38 -9.69 38.10 -6.19
CA LEU A 38 -8.64 37.63 -5.28
C LEU A 38 -7.46 37.18 -6.15
N PRO A 39 -6.26 37.66 -5.90
CA PRO A 39 -5.10 37.22 -6.65
C PRO A 39 -4.86 35.73 -6.31
N VAL A 40 -5.16 34.88 -7.30
CA VAL A 40 -4.76 33.46 -7.25
C VAL A 40 -3.26 33.42 -7.40
N ASN A 41 -2.58 33.43 -6.26
CA ASN A 41 -1.16 33.13 -6.20
C ASN A 41 -1.00 31.62 -6.43
N GLN A 42 -0.98 31.21 -7.70
CA GLN A 42 -0.63 29.86 -8.13
C GLN A 42 0.87 29.64 -7.91
N LYS A 43 1.27 29.45 -6.69
CA LYS A 43 2.39 28.60 -6.35
C LYS A 43 1.79 27.31 -5.79
N GLY A 44 1.35 26.47 -6.71
CA GLY A 44 1.01 25.10 -6.40
C GLY A 44 2.25 24.38 -5.90
N SER A 45 2.44 24.32 -4.60
CA SER A 45 3.11 23.17 -4.01
C SER A 45 2.08 22.04 -4.11
N SER A 46 2.12 21.30 -5.22
CA SER A 46 1.44 20.04 -5.27
C SER A 46 2.18 19.12 -4.29
N TRP A 47 1.66 19.04 -3.08
CA TRP A 47 1.87 17.89 -2.24
C TRP A 47 1.04 16.77 -2.89
N GLU A 48 1.45 16.28 -4.06
CA GLU A 48 1.13 14.94 -4.47
C GLU A 48 1.90 14.06 -3.46
N GLU A 49 1.25 13.74 -2.35
CA GLU A 49 1.60 12.57 -1.59
C GLU A 49 1.48 11.42 -2.60
N GLU A 50 2.61 11.00 -3.17
CA GLU A 50 2.66 9.75 -3.93
C GLU A 50 2.08 8.70 -2.98
N LEU A 51 0.88 8.22 -3.29
CA LEU A 51 0.21 7.20 -2.50
C LEU A 51 1.12 5.97 -2.50
N GLU A 52 1.86 5.81 -1.40
CA GLU A 52 2.69 4.61 -1.21
C GLU A 52 1.76 3.40 -1.07
N ALA A 53 1.95 2.39 -1.91
CA ALA A 53 1.22 1.14 -1.74
C ALA A 53 1.74 0.37 -0.53
N GLU A 54 0.87 -0.39 0.11
CA GLU A 54 1.25 -1.25 1.20
C GLU A 54 1.90 -2.54 0.68
N LEU A 55 3.16 -2.79 1.07
CA LEU A 55 3.86 -4.01 0.71
C LEU A 55 3.30 -5.20 1.51
N THR A 56 2.91 -6.26 0.82
CA THR A 56 2.46 -7.51 1.45
C THR A 56 3.65 -8.32 1.95
N VAL A 57 3.56 -8.85 3.17
CA VAL A 57 4.65 -9.58 3.82
C VAL A 57 4.13 -10.79 4.57
N ASP A 58 4.98 -11.83 4.65
CA ASP A 58 4.85 -12.93 5.59
C ASP A 58 5.83 -12.73 6.74
N LEU A 59 5.34 -12.81 7.98
CA LEU A 59 6.14 -12.73 9.20
C LEU A 59 5.95 -14.02 9.98
N TYR A 60 7.04 -14.71 10.31
CA TYR A 60 7.04 -15.88 11.18
C TYR A 60 8.32 -15.96 11.99
N GLN A 61 8.36 -16.84 12.98
CA GLN A 61 9.53 -17.02 13.81
C GLN A 61 9.97 -18.47 13.89
N THR A 62 11.26 -18.64 14.16
CA THR A 62 11.91 -19.88 14.58
C THR A 62 12.29 -19.77 16.06
N PRO A 63 12.88 -20.81 16.69
CA PRO A 63 13.42 -20.67 18.04
C PRO A 63 14.46 -19.54 18.19
N SER A 64 15.28 -19.30 17.16
CA SER A 64 16.41 -18.35 17.20
C SER A 64 16.17 -17.06 16.42
N ASP A 65 15.26 -17.04 15.44
CA ASP A 65 15.14 -15.94 14.51
C ASP A 65 13.70 -15.53 14.26
N VAL A 66 13.48 -14.27 13.92
CA VAL A 66 12.29 -13.75 13.29
C VAL A 66 12.57 -13.62 11.79
N ILE A 67 11.65 -14.09 10.95
CA ILE A 67 11.83 -14.13 9.50
C ILE A 67 10.72 -13.30 8.83
N VAL A 68 11.13 -12.39 7.95
CA VAL A 68 10.22 -11.62 7.08
C VAL A 68 10.44 -12.07 5.64
N LYS A 69 9.35 -12.33 4.91
CA LYS A 69 9.39 -12.62 3.47
C LYS A 69 8.46 -11.68 2.72
N THR A 70 8.91 -11.21 1.56
CA THR A 70 8.08 -10.37 0.69
C THR A 70 8.51 -10.45 -0.77
N MET A 71 7.56 -10.16 -1.67
CA MET A 71 7.81 -10.09 -3.10
C MET A 71 8.28 -8.69 -3.50
N VAL A 72 9.53 -8.59 -4.00
CA VAL A 72 10.14 -7.33 -4.48
C VAL A 72 10.48 -7.41 -5.98
N ALA A 73 9.84 -8.31 -6.70
CA ALA A 73 10.03 -8.43 -8.15
C ALA A 73 9.80 -7.09 -8.85
N GLY A 74 10.65 -6.75 -9.82
CA GLY A 74 10.60 -5.48 -10.56
C GLY A 74 11.19 -4.28 -9.82
N VAL A 75 11.79 -4.48 -8.64
CA VAL A 75 12.51 -3.44 -7.88
C VAL A 75 14.01 -3.56 -8.16
N GLN A 76 14.65 -2.44 -8.46
CA GLN A 76 16.11 -2.40 -8.52
C GLN A 76 16.68 -2.45 -7.10
N PRO A 77 17.82 -3.15 -6.85
CA PRO A 77 18.41 -3.23 -5.52
C PRO A 77 18.66 -1.88 -4.86
N ASP A 78 19.09 -0.89 -5.65
CA ASP A 78 19.38 0.48 -5.18
C ASP A 78 18.10 1.27 -4.83
N SER A 79 16.93 0.80 -5.27
CA SER A 79 15.61 1.38 -4.98
C SER A 79 14.92 0.70 -3.80
N LEU A 80 15.61 -0.20 -3.09
CA LEU A 80 15.11 -0.90 -1.92
C LEU A 80 15.83 -0.42 -0.66
N SER A 81 15.09 0.00 0.34
CA SER A 81 15.61 0.43 1.64
C SER A 81 14.98 -0.40 2.76
N ILE A 82 15.82 -0.92 3.66
CA ILE A 82 15.39 -1.69 4.82
C ILE A 82 15.97 -1.01 6.07
N THR A 83 15.11 -0.62 6.98
CA THR A 83 15.49 -0.06 8.28
C THR A 83 14.99 -0.98 9.39
N ILE A 84 15.89 -1.35 10.30
CA ILE A 84 15.60 -2.30 11.38
C ILE A 84 15.90 -1.62 12.72
N THR A 85 14.97 -1.72 13.65
CA THR A 85 15.17 -1.45 15.07
C THR A 85 14.99 -2.75 15.85
N ARG A 86 15.15 -2.72 17.17
CA ARG A 86 14.98 -3.93 18.00
C ARG A 86 13.58 -4.53 17.95
N ASP A 87 12.58 -3.68 17.72
CA ASP A 87 11.15 -4.01 17.82
C ASP A 87 10.37 -3.78 16.54
N MET A 88 11.00 -3.20 15.50
CA MET A 88 10.34 -2.87 14.24
C MET A 88 11.25 -3.06 13.03
N ILE A 89 10.63 -3.35 11.89
CA ILE A 89 11.28 -3.32 10.57
C ILE A 89 10.44 -2.49 9.61
N THR A 90 11.10 -1.62 8.84
CA THR A 90 10.49 -0.85 7.77
C THR A 90 11.15 -1.21 6.44
N ILE A 91 10.36 -1.59 5.45
CA ILE A 91 10.79 -1.92 4.09
C ILE A 91 10.15 -0.89 3.17
N LYS A 92 10.97 -0.19 2.38
CA LYS A 92 10.54 0.79 1.38
C LYS A 92 11.17 0.48 0.04
N GLY A 93 10.45 0.75 -1.02
CA GLY A 93 10.99 0.58 -2.37
C GLY A 93 10.13 1.25 -3.42
N LYS A 94 10.64 1.23 -4.66
CA LYS A 94 9.93 1.77 -5.82
C LYS A 94 10.06 0.79 -6.99
N ARG A 95 8.94 0.55 -7.68
CA ARG A 95 8.92 -0.16 -8.96
C ARG A 95 8.79 0.87 -10.07
N ASP A 96 9.78 0.91 -10.96
CA ASP A 96 9.76 1.78 -12.11
C ASP A 96 9.29 1.02 -13.35
N GLU A 97 8.32 1.59 -14.07
CA GLU A 97 7.73 0.97 -15.28
C GLU A 97 8.71 0.96 -16.47
N GLY A 98 9.76 1.77 -16.43
CA GLY A 98 10.74 1.88 -17.51
C GLY A 98 10.20 2.64 -18.71
N ASN A 99 9.67 1.94 -19.72
CA ASN A 99 9.04 2.58 -20.88
C ASN A 99 7.53 2.68 -20.66
N THR A 100 7.01 3.91 -20.62
CA THR A 100 5.57 4.15 -20.56
C THR A 100 4.95 4.02 -21.95
N VAL A 101 3.91 3.21 -22.05
CA VAL A 101 3.04 3.12 -23.22
C VAL A 101 1.88 4.10 -23.03
N ASP A 102 1.40 4.74 -24.11
CA ASP A 102 0.23 5.61 -24.02
C ASP A 102 -0.97 4.84 -23.46
N ARG A 103 -1.71 5.47 -22.53
CA ARG A 103 -2.82 4.82 -21.82
C ARG A 103 -3.87 4.21 -22.76
N ASP A 104 -4.10 4.84 -23.91
CA ASP A 104 -5.07 4.39 -24.90
C ASP A 104 -4.67 3.08 -25.60
N ASN A 105 -3.42 2.65 -25.44
CA ASN A 105 -2.90 1.42 -26.01
C ASN A 105 -2.92 0.23 -25.03
N TYR A 106 -3.34 0.44 -23.78
CA TYR A 106 -3.51 -0.66 -22.83
C TYR A 106 -4.88 -1.33 -23.00
N PHE A 107 -4.88 -2.62 -23.13
CA PHE A 107 -6.09 -3.43 -23.03
C PHE A 107 -6.36 -3.88 -21.58
N ILE A 108 -5.28 -4.10 -20.82
CA ILE A 108 -5.30 -4.49 -19.41
C ILE A 108 -4.07 -3.86 -18.75
N GLN A 109 -4.25 -3.16 -17.63
CA GLN A 109 -3.18 -2.58 -16.82
C GLN A 109 -3.46 -2.85 -15.35
N GLU A 110 -2.90 -3.94 -14.81
CA GLU A 110 -3.13 -4.42 -13.45
C GLU A 110 -1.86 -4.40 -12.58
N LEU A 111 -0.69 -4.18 -13.20
CA LEU A 111 0.57 -4.13 -12.47
C LEU A 111 0.67 -2.82 -11.70
N TYR A 112 1.16 -2.92 -10.47
CA TYR A 112 1.45 -1.75 -9.65
C TYR A 112 2.87 -1.24 -9.94
N TRP A 113 2.97 0.01 -10.36
CA TRP A 113 4.19 0.78 -10.51
C TRP A 113 4.16 1.96 -9.54
N GLY A 114 5.27 2.26 -8.89
CA GLY A 114 5.38 3.34 -7.92
C GLY A 114 6.00 2.93 -6.60
N SER A 115 5.93 3.83 -5.64
CA SER A 115 6.51 3.67 -4.30
C SER A 115 5.64 2.76 -3.44
N PHE A 116 6.29 1.95 -2.60
CA PHE A 116 5.62 1.11 -1.62
C PHE A 116 6.40 1.13 -0.31
N SER A 117 5.68 0.92 0.79
CA SER A 117 6.28 0.77 2.09
C SER A 117 5.55 -0.24 2.97
N ARG A 118 6.25 -0.75 3.96
CA ARG A 118 5.69 -1.55 5.04
C ARG A 118 6.49 -1.37 6.31
N THR A 119 5.81 -1.01 7.39
CA THR A 119 6.37 -1.04 8.74
C THR A 119 5.69 -2.15 9.53
N ILE A 120 6.48 -2.99 10.21
CA ILE A 120 6.01 -4.16 10.93
C ILE A 120 6.60 -4.11 12.34
N SER A 121 5.75 -4.25 13.35
CA SER A 121 6.18 -4.52 14.73
C SER A 121 6.57 -5.98 14.85
N LEU A 122 7.75 -6.24 15.39
CA LEU A 122 8.27 -7.59 15.58
C LEU A 122 7.67 -8.24 16.83
N PRO A 123 7.41 -9.54 16.82
CA PRO A 123 6.85 -10.25 17.98
C PRO A 123 7.82 -10.36 19.15
N GLU A 124 9.13 -10.29 18.87
CA GLU A 124 10.22 -10.32 19.84
C GLU A 124 11.33 -9.34 19.45
N GLU A 125 12.12 -8.90 20.44
CA GLU A 125 13.28 -8.05 20.18
C GLU A 125 14.36 -8.82 19.43
N VAL A 126 14.93 -8.16 18.43
CA VAL A 126 15.97 -8.72 17.55
C VAL A 126 17.28 -7.93 17.67
N ASP A 127 18.36 -8.53 17.21
CA ASP A 127 19.66 -7.84 17.06
C ASP A 127 19.77 -7.26 15.64
N PRO A 128 19.65 -5.92 15.47
CA PRO A 128 19.76 -5.32 14.14
C PRO A 128 21.14 -5.45 13.49
N GLU A 129 22.21 -5.63 14.30
CA GLU A 129 23.57 -5.72 13.80
C GLU A 129 23.87 -7.12 13.19
N GLU A 130 23.14 -8.15 13.63
CA GLU A 130 23.23 -9.51 13.12
C GLU A 130 22.16 -9.83 12.05
N ALA A 131 21.39 -8.82 11.61
CA ALA A 131 20.34 -9.00 10.59
C ALA A 131 20.95 -9.31 9.22
N GLU A 132 20.35 -10.26 8.50
CA GLU A 132 20.73 -10.65 7.15
C GLU A 132 19.54 -10.50 6.19
N ALA A 133 19.78 -9.96 5.00
CA ALA A 133 18.78 -9.86 3.94
C ALA A 133 19.31 -10.50 2.65
N ILE A 134 18.48 -11.36 2.05
CA ILE A 134 18.80 -12.04 0.78
C ILE A 134 17.63 -11.84 -0.18
N GLU A 135 17.93 -11.33 -1.38
CA GLU A 135 16.99 -11.31 -2.50
C GLU A 135 17.34 -12.43 -3.47
N LYS A 136 16.35 -13.21 -3.88
CA LYS A 136 16.50 -14.24 -4.90
C LYS A 136 15.23 -14.37 -5.73
N HIS A 137 15.36 -14.14 -7.04
CA HIS A 137 14.26 -14.26 -8.02
C HIS A 137 13.03 -13.41 -7.66
N GLY A 138 13.23 -12.19 -7.16
CA GLY A 138 12.16 -11.29 -6.74
C GLY A 138 11.58 -11.57 -5.35
N LEU A 139 12.09 -12.58 -4.64
CA LEU A 139 11.73 -12.87 -3.26
C LEU A 139 12.80 -12.32 -2.32
N LEU A 140 12.42 -11.37 -1.47
CA LEU A 140 13.25 -10.87 -0.38
C LEU A 140 12.97 -11.69 0.89
N ILE A 141 14.04 -12.18 1.50
CA ILE A 141 14.01 -12.90 2.78
C ILE A 141 14.91 -12.14 3.75
N ILE A 142 14.37 -11.72 4.87
CA ILE A 142 15.10 -11.03 5.94
C ILE A 142 15.08 -11.91 7.16
N LYS A 143 16.28 -12.24 7.65
CA LYS A 143 16.52 -13.02 8.86
C LYS A 143 16.96 -12.08 9.96
N LEU A 144 16.25 -12.09 11.06
CA LEU A 144 16.46 -11.23 12.22
C LEU A 144 16.73 -12.12 13.44
N PRO A 145 17.97 -12.30 13.88
CA PRO A 145 18.29 -13.04 15.08
C PRO A 145 17.62 -12.42 16.31
N LYS A 146 16.99 -13.24 17.14
CA LYS A 146 16.38 -12.77 18.38
C LYS A 146 17.46 -12.34 19.36
N LEU A 147 17.19 -11.24 20.08
CA LEU A 147 18.07 -10.76 21.10
C LEU A 147 18.12 -11.77 22.26
N ASP A 148 19.31 -12.34 22.51
CA ASP A 148 19.53 -13.24 23.64
C ASP A 148 19.55 -12.42 24.94
N LYS A 149 18.42 -12.42 25.66
CA LYS A 149 18.27 -11.70 26.95
C LYS A 149 19.07 -12.36 28.08
N ASP A 150 19.50 -13.60 27.91
CA ASP A 150 20.23 -14.39 28.90
C ASP A 150 21.75 -14.36 28.67
N ARG A 151 22.23 -13.57 27.70
CA ARG A 151 23.66 -13.44 27.39
C ARG A 151 24.42 -12.73 28.50
N GLU A 152 25.05 -13.49 29.40
CA GLU A 152 25.95 -12.96 30.41
C GLU A 152 27.37 -12.78 29.83
N THR A 153 27.90 -11.56 29.95
CA THR A 153 29.32 -11.30 29.61
C THR A 153 30.17 -11.20 30.88
N LYS A 154 31.07 -12.15 31.07
CA LYS A 154 32.05 -12.10 32.19
C LYS A 154 33.21 -11.18 31.84
N LEU A 155 33.32 -10.06 32.55
CA LEU A 155 34.44 -9.15 32.43
C LEU A 155 35.66 -9.65 33.21
N LYS A 156 36.85 -9.73 32.55
CA LYS A 156 38.12 -9.97 33.22
C LYS A 156 38.68 -8.61 33.69
N ILE A 157 38.86 -8.50 34.99
CA ILE A 157 39.49 -7.32 35.59
C ILE A 157 41.02 -7.47 35.38
N LYS A 158 41.64 -6.49 34.74
CA LYS A 158 43.09 -6.34 34.71
C LYS A 158 43.51 -5.43 35.87
N SER A 159 44.31 -5.96 36.80
CA SER A 159 45.02 -5.12 37.78
C SER A 159 46.23 -4.50 37.11
N ILE A 160 46.47 -3.21 37.37
CA ILE A 160 47.63 -2.42 36.93
C ILE A 160 48.69 -2.55 38.02
#